data_4b22781b514ec7e267cbfae836ecdac9
#
_entry.id   4b22781b514ec7e267cbfae836ecdac9
#
_cell.length_a   1.000
_cell.length_b   1.000
_cell.length_c   1.000
_cell.angle_alpha   90.00
_cell.angle_beta   90.00
_cell.angle_gamma   90.00
#
_symmetry.space_group_name_H-M   'P 1'
#
loop_
_entity.id
_entity.type
_entity.pdbx_description
1 polymer ?
#
loop_
_entity_poly.entity_id
_entity_poly.type
_entity_poly.pdbx_seq_one_letter_code
_entity_poly.pdbx_strand_id
1 'polypeptide(L)'
;RPCYYQGKGRLKGAYTRIGDSDEPMTEYEVYSYEAYRKKYQDDIRLVQRATLKSLDQKLLDKYIELLKDGKSRLSAMDDETIYELMSIKRKDELTLSSVLLFSPYPQAYFPQLCITAIVVPGNELGNLGESGERFIDNERIEGNISEMLDSALQFVKRNMRTKTII
;
A
#
# COMPACT_ATOMS: atom_id res chain seq x y z
N ARG A 1 25.78 -4.96 -2.27
CA ARG A 1 25.92 -3.64 -1.63
C ARG A 1 26.27 -2.64 -2.73
N PRO A 2 25.50 -1.54 -2.90
CA PRO A 2 25.79 -0.58 -3.96
C PRO A 2 27.15 0.08 -3.76
N CYS A 3 27.85 0.28 -4.87
CA CYS A 3 29.07 1.08 -4.93
C CYS A 3 28.72 2.43 -5.54
N TYR A 4 29.24 3.51 -4.97
CA TYR A 4 28.97 4.86 -5.43
C TYR A 4 30.20 5.49 -6.06
N TYR A 5 30.07 5.93 -7.31
CA TYR A 5 31.09 6.74 -7.98
C TYR A 5 30.88 8.23 -7.65
N GLN A 6 31.76 8.79 -6.87
CA GLN A 6 31.62 10.14 -6.29
C GLN A 6 31.44 11.28 -7.33
N GLY A 7 31.99 11.13 -8.54
CA GLY A 7 31.93 12.15 -9.57
C GLY A 7 30.58 12.30 -10.31
N LYS A 8 29.65 11.34 -10.17
CA LYS A 8 28.37 11.33 -10.89
C LYS A 8 27.14 11.56 -10.01
N GLY A 9 27.35 11.79 -8.71
CA GLY A 9 26.27 11.97 -7.75
C GLY A 9 25.53 10.67 -7.39
N ARG A 10 24.56 10.77 -6.47
CA ARG A 10 23.89 9.65 -5.83
C ARG A 10 23.14 8.74 -6.81
N LEU A 11 22.34 9.32 -7.69
CA LEU A 11 21.47 8.54 -8.58
C LEU A 11 22.24 7.96 -9.78
N LYS A 12 23.04 8.80 -10.44
CA LYS A 12 23.77 8.41 -11.65
C LYS A 12 25.10 7.67 -11.36
N GLY A 13 25.55 7.69 -10.12
CA GLY A 13 26.79 7.07 -9.68
C GLY A 13 26.61 5.81 -8.83
N ALA A 14 25.37 5.28 -8.71
CA ALA A 14 25.08 4.07 -7.96
C ALA A 14 25.19 2.85 -8.89
N TYR A 15 26.00 1.87 -8.50
CA TYR A 15 26.21 0.62 -9.24
C TYR A 15 26.01 -0.59 -8.31
N THR A 16 25.52 -1.66 -8.87
CA THR A 16 25.44 -2.96 -8.21
C THR A 16 26.25 -4.01 -8.99
N ARG A 17 26.85 -4.95 -8.28
CA ARG A 17 27.60 -6.05 -8.88
C ARG A 17 26.64 -7.17 -9.28
N ILE A 18 26.62 -7.51 -10.57
CA ILE A 18 25.87 -8.64 -11.11
C ILE A 18 26.87 -9.53 -11.85
N GLY A 19 27.20 -10.67 -11.23
CA GLY A 19 28.29 -11.54 -11.75
C GLY A 19 29.61 -10.78 -11.77
N ASP A 20 30.20 -10.66 -12.97
CA ASP A 20 31.47 -9.98 -13.18
C ASP A 20 31.37 -8.53 -13.66
N SER A 21 30.15 -8.00 -13.76
CA SER A 21 29.85 -6.66 -14.24
C SER A 21 29.38 -5.74 -13.12
N ASP A 22 29.73 -4.46 -13.21
CA ASP A 22 29.15 -3.40 -12.39
C ASP A 22 28.05 -2.70 -13.19
N GLU A 23 26.79 -2.99 -12.86
CA GLU A 23 25.61 -2.45 -13.55
C GLU A 23 25.09 -1.19 -12.85
N PRO A 24 24.69 -0.14 -13.61
CA PRO A 24 24.09 1.04 -13.01
C PRO A 24 22.73 0.71 -12.40
N MET A 25 22.53 1.15 -11.18
CA MET A 25 21.25 1.00 -10.48
C MET A 25 20.22 1.99 -11.02
N THR A 26 18.98 1.55 -11.12
CA THR A 26 17.81 2.43 -11.33
C THR A 26 17.56 3.30 -10.11
N GLU A 27 16.85 4.41 -10.29
CA GLU A 27 16.45 5.29 -9.16
C GLU A 27 15.62 4.53 -8.12
N TYR A 28 14.76 3.61 -8.55
CA TYR A 28 13.98 2.76 -7.67
C TYR A 28 14.85 1.83 -6.81
N GLU A 29 15.85 1.19 -7.40
CA GLU A 29 16.78 0.31 -6.67
C GLU A 29 17.60 1.10 -5.65
N VAL A 30 18.07 2.30 -6.02
CA VAL A 30 18.77 3.19 -5.08
C VAL A 30 17.87 3.58 -3.91
N TYR A 31 16.63 3.99 -4.21
CA TYR A 31 15.64 4.35 -3.19
C TYR A 31 15.33 3.15 -2.26
N SER A 32 15.04 1.99 -2.83
CA SER A 32 14.73 0.77 -2.07
C SER A 32 15.86 0.37 -1.14
N TYR A 33 17.09 0.44 -1.63
CA TYR A 33 18.28 0.15 -0.81
C TYR A 33 18.45 1.15 0.34
N GLU A 34 18.27 2.43 0.07
CA GLU A 34 18.39 3.47 1.09
C GLU A 34 17.25 3.39 2.12
N ALA A 35 16.03 3.11 1.68
CA ALA A 35 14.88 2.91 2.53
C ALA A 35 15.13 1.75 3.51
N TYR A 36 15.62 0.60 2.99
CA TYR A 36 16.02 -0.53 3.82
C TYR A 36 17.12 -0.18 4.81
N ARG A 37 18.17 0.52 4.36
CA ARG A 37 19.30 0.91 5.21
C ARG A 37 18.91 1.92 6.28
N LYS A 38 18.08 2.88 5.95
CA LYS A 38 17.63 3.95 6.85
C LYS A 38 16.43 3.53 7.70
N LYS A 39 15.89 2.33 7.46
CA LYS A 39 14.67 1.83 8.13
C LYS A 39 13.53 2.85 8.05
N TYR A 40 13.24 3.33 6.85
CA TYR A 40 12.11 4.23 6.65
C TYR A 40 10.82 3.55 7.12
N GLN A 41 10.07 4.28 7.90
CA GLN A 41 8.76 3.88 8.41
C GLN A 41 7.74 4.79 7.75
N ASP A 42 7.45 4.53 6.47
CA ASP A 42 6.51 5.36 5.70
C ASP A 42 5.07 5.20 6.20
N ASP A 43 4.76 4.09 6.82
CA ASP A 43 3.46 3.78 7.44
C ASP A 43 3.08 4.77 8.55
N ILE A 44 4.06 5.23 9.33
CA ILE A 44 3.85 6.23 10.39
C ILE A 44 4.11 7.68 9.95
N ARG A 45 4.29 7.92 8.64
CA ARG A 45 4.41 9.27 8.08
C ARG A 45 3.11 10.04 8.28
N LEU A 46 3.22 11.28 8.72
CA LEU A 46 2.07 12.15 8.97
C LEU A 46 1.42 12.62 7.66
N VAL A 47 0.10 12.62 7.65
CA VAL A 47 -0.73 13.02 6.50
C VAL A 47 -1.32 14.39 6.76
N GLN A 48 -0.82 15.38 6.03
CA GLN A 48 -1.32 16.75 6.14
C GLN A 48 -2.82 16.82 5.89
N ARG A 49 -3.52 17.63 6.66
CA ARG A 49 -4.98 17.87 6.61
C ARG A 49 -5.87 16.69 7.03
N ALA A 50 -5.29 15.52 7.33
CA ALA A 50 -6.06 14.39 7.87
C ALA A 50 -6.17 14.51 9.39
N THR A 51 -7.41 14.43 9.91
CA THR A 51 -7.73 14.50 11.33
C THR A 51 -8.61 13.32 11.72
N LEU A 52 -8.84 13.08 13.01
CA LEU A 52 -9.73 12.01 13.47
C LEU A 52 -11.13 12.05 12.83
N LYS A 53 -11.62 13.24 12.45
CA LYS A 53 -12.88 13.38 11.71
C LYS A 53 -12.84 12.82 10.28
N SER A 54 -11.65 12.56 9.75
CA SER A 54 -11.44 11.96 8.43
C SER A 54 -11.52 10.43 8.46
N LEU A 55 -11.66 9.84 9.66
CA LEU A 55 -11.75 8.41 9.84
C LEU A 55 -13.19 7.95 10.04
N ASP A 56 -13.48 6.72 9.64
CA ASP A 56 -14.71 6.03 10.01
C ASP A 56 -14.63 5.63 11.49
N GLN A 57 -15.40 6.34 12.30
CA GLN A 57 -15.39 6.16 13.75
C GLN A 57 -15.82 4.74 14.15
N LYS A 58 -16.78 4.16 13.46
CA LYS A 58 -17.24 2.79 13.76
C LYS A 58 -16.15 1.75 13.53
N LEU A 59 -15.38 1.92 12.44
CA LEU A 59 -14.28 1.02 12.11
C LEU A 59 -13.13 1.19 13.12
N LEU A 60 -12.86 2.41 13.52
CA LEU A 60 -11.85 2.73 14.54
C LEU A 60 -12.24 2.16 15.91
N ASP A 61 -13.48 2.39 16.35
CA ASP A 61 -13.99 1.88 17.63
C ASP A 61 -13.89 0.33 17.68
N LYS A 62 -14.33 -0.34 16.62
CA LYS A 62 -14.22 -1.79 16.50
C LYS A 62 -12.77 -2.28 16.59
N TYR A 63 -11.85 -1.56 15.97
CA TYR A 63 -10.42 -1.88 16.08
C TYR A 63 -9.93 -1.75 17.52
N ILE A 64 -10.30 -0.68 18.21
CA ILE A 64 -9.92 -0.45 19.61
C ILE A 64 -10.50 -1.53 20.54
N GLU A 65 -11.77 -1.91 20.33
CA GLU A 65 -12.40 -3.01 21.08
C GLU A 65 -11.61 -4.32 20.91
N LEU A 66 -11.32 -4.70 19.67
CA LEU A 66 -10.54 -5.90 19.35
C LEU A 66 -9.12 -5.83 19.93
N LEU A 67 -8.51 -4.65 19.93
CA LEU A 67 -7.17 -4.46 20.47
C LEU A 67 -7.15 -4.62 22.00
N LYS A 68 -8.20 -4.16 22.68
CA LYS A 68 -8.37 -4.25 24.14
C LYS A 68 -8.75 -5.65 24.60
N ASP A 69 -9.38 -6.44 23.72
CA ASP A 69 -9.86 -7.78 24.06
C ASP A 69 -8.71 -8.69 24.54
N GLY A 70 -8.90 -9.30 25.70
CA GLY A 70 -7.92 -10.19 26.35
C GLY A 70 -6.60 -9.51 26.80
N LYS A 71 -6.48 -8.17 26.71
CA LYS A 71 -5.26 -7.42 27.03
C LYS A 71 -5.50 -6.42 28.18
N SER A 72 -5.43 -6.87 29.42
CA SER A 72 -5.72 -6.07 30.61
C SER A 72 -5.00 -4.72 30.68
N ARG A 73 -3.74 -4.65 30.19
CA ARG A 73 -2.97 -3.40 30.19
C ARG A 73 -3.53 -2.37 29.20
N LEU A 74 -3.94 -2.81 28.02
CA LEU A 74 -4.54 -1.93 27.01
C LEU A 74 -5.95 -1.52 27.40
N SER A 75 -6.72 -2.42 28.03
CA SER A 75 -8.07 -2.13 28.52
C SER A 75 -8.11 -1.02 29.56
N ALA A 76 -7.03 -0.85 30.32
CA ALA A 76 -6.92 0.20 31.33
C ALA A 76 -6.48 1.56 30.78
N MET A 77 -6.11 1.63 29.49
CA MET A 77 -5.68 2.87 28.84
C MET A 77 -6.87 3.59 28.19
N ASP A 78 -6.82 4.92 28.20
CA ASP A 78 -7.73 5.75 27.41
C ASP A 78 -7.42 5.63 25.91
N ASP A 79 -8.41 5.91 25.07
CA ASP A 79 -8.29 5.74 23.63
C ASP A 79 -7.27 6.69 23.02
N GLU A 80 -7.09 7.89 23.57
CA GLU A 80 -6.08 8.84 23.11
C GLU A 80 -4.66 8.27 23.23
N THR A 81 -4.36 7.68 24.39
CA THR A 81 -3.08 6.99 24.63
C THR A 81 -2.89 5.82 23.65
N ILE A 82 -3.96 5.06 23.39
CA ILE A 82 -3.91 3.95 22.43
C ILE A 82 -3.68 4.45 21.00
N TYR A 83 -4.30 5.55 20.59
CA TYR A 83 -4.08 6.13 19.27
C TYR A 83 -2.62 6.51 19.04
N GLU A 84 -1.97 7.08 20.03
CA GLU A 84 -0.53 7.40 19.95
C GLU A 84 0.35 6.15 19.98
N LEU A 85 0.05 5.20 20.88
CA LEU A 85 0.78 3.95 21.03
C LEU A 85 0.74 3.09 19.76
N MET A 86 -0.43 3.02 19.10
CA MET A 86 -0.63 2.28 17.86
C MET A 86 -0.25 3.08 16.61
N SER A 87 0.30 4.26 16.79
CA SER A 87 0.66 5.16 15.69
C SER A 87 -0.53 5.49 14.76
N ILE A 88 -1.73 5.57 15.30
CA ILE A 88 -2.91 6.04 14.57
C ILE A 88 -2.78 7.54 14.32
N LYS A 89 -2.38 8.27 15.35
CA LYS A 89 -2.07 9.69 15.27
C LYS A 89 -0.78 10.03 16.01
N ARG A 90 -0.24 11.18 15.70
CA ARG A 90 0.81 11.82 16.48
C ARG A 90 0.44 13.29 16.66
N LYS A 91 0.16 13.69 17.90
CA LYS A 91 -0.51 14.95 18.21
C LYS A 91 -1.87 15.01 17.50
N ASP A 92 -2.11 16.01 16.66
CA ASP A 92 -3.38 16.22 15.95
C ASP A 92 -3.39 15.69 14.51
N GLU A 93 -2.27 15.10 14.03
CA GLU A 93 -2.14 14.60 12.67
C GLU A 93 -2.19 13.06 12.63
N LEU A 94 -2.86 12.54 11.61
CA LEU A 94 -2.94 11.10 11.36
C LEU A 94 -1.71 10.58 10.64
N THR A 95 -1.43 9.30 10.83
CA THR A 95 -0.40 8.60 10.07
C THR A 95 -0.96 8.07 8.75
N LEU A 96 -0.08 7.73 7.81
CA LEU A 96 -0.45 7.13 6.53
C LEU A 96 -1.22 5.82 6.74
N SER A 97 -0.73 4.95 7.63
CA SER A 97 -1.40 3.68 7.94
C SER A 97 -2.81 3.87 8.46
N SER A 98 -3.04 4.85 9.35
CA SER A 98 -4.37 5.10 9.89
C SER A 98 -5.33 5.63 8.82
N VAL A 99 -4.87 6.50 7.94
CA VAL A 99 -5.69 6.99 6.81
C VAL A 99 -6.05 5.83 5.87
N LEU A 100 -5.09 4.96 5.52
CA LEU A 100 -5.32 3.83 4.64
C LEU A 100 -6.24 2.76 5.23
N LEU A 101 -6.20 2.57 6.56
CA LEU A 101 -7.00 1.54 7.24
C LEU A 101 -8.40 2.03 7.62
N PHE A 102 -8.53 3.27 8.07
CA PHE A 102 -9.75 3.75 8.73
C PHE A 102 -10.44 4.91 8.01
N SER A 103 -9.83 5.54 7.00
CA SER A 103 -10.55 6.55 6.21
C SER A 103 -11.56 5.88 5.27
N PRO A 104 -12.78 6.43 5.12
CA PRO A 104 -13.73 5.92 4.13
C PRO A 104 -13.26 6.16 2.69
N TYR A 105 -12.37 7.12 2.45
CA TYR A 105 -11.84 7.40 1.11
C TYR A 105 -10.39 7.93 1.17
N PRO A 106 -9.39 7.05 1.37
CA PRO A 106 -7.97 7.42 1.43
C PRO A 106 -7.47 8.08 0.15
N GLN A 107 -8.08 7.79 -0.99
CA GLN A 107 -7.71 8.35 -2.29
C GLN A 107 -7.93 9.85 -2.42
N ALA A 108 -8.71 10.46 -1.50
CA ALA A 108 -8.78 11.92 -1.38
C ALA A 108 -7.44 12.57 -1.01
N TYR A 109 -6.59 11.82 -0.29
CA TYR A 109 -5.24 12.24 0.10
C TYR A 109 -4.17 11.69 -0.85
N PHE A 110 -4.38 10.48 -1.35
CA PHE A 110 -3.43 9.72 -2.15
C PHE A 110 -4.14 9.05 -3.34
N PRO A 111 -4.46 9.80 -4.41
CA PRO A 111 -5.21 9.27 -5.56
C PRO A 111 -4.56 8.07 -6.25
N GLN A 112 -3.24 7.92 -6.11
CA GLN A 112 -2.48 6.81 -6.68
C GLN A 112 -2.51 5.51 -5.84
N LEU A 113 -2.95 5.58 -4.58
CA LEU A 113 -3.03 4.40 -3.71
C LEU A 113 -4.37 3.67 -3.92
N CYS A 114 -4.52 3.10 -5.08
CA CYS A 114 -5.64 2.27 -5.51
C CYS A 114 -5.13 1.01 -6.18
N ILE A 115 -5.99 0.02 -6.37
CA ILE A 115 -5.69 -1.18 -7.15
C ILE A 115 -6.30 -1.00 -8.55
N THR A 116 -5.49 -1.12 -9.60
CA THR A 116 -6.00 -1.23 -10.97
C THR A 116 -5.96 -2.69 -11.38
N ALA A 117 -7.13 -3.29 -11.52
CA ALA A 117 -7.29 -4.68 -11.92
C ALA A 117 -7.71 -4.75 -13.39
N ILE A 118 -7.04 -5.58 -14.18
CA ILE A 118 -7.32 -5.76 -15.61
C ILE A 118 -7.33 -7.23 -15.97
N VAL A 119 -8.19 -7.59 -16.91
CA VAL A 119 -8.18 -8.89 -17.59
C VAL A 119 -7.83 -8.68 -19.04
N VAL A 120 -6.76 -9.28 -19.49
CA VAL A 120 -6.30 -9.18 -20.89
C VAL A 120 -6.77 -10.37 -21.71
N PRO A 121 -7.06 -10.21 -23.01
CA PRO A 121 -7.26 -11.34 -23.90
C PRO A 121 -5.93 -12.07 -24.15
N GLY A 122 -5.95 -13.40 -24.03
CA GLY A 122 -4.74 -14.22 -24.22
C GLY A 122 -3.78 -14.25 -23.00
N ASN A 123 -2.51 -14.46 -23.26
CA ASN A 123 -1.51 -14.73 -22.22
C ASN A 123 -0.47 -13.61 -22.05
N GLU A 124 -0.50 -12.58 -22.87
CA GLU A 124 0.48 -11.49 -22.87
C GLU A 124 -0.20 -10.13 -22.88
N LEU A 125 0.46 -9.18 -22.22
CA LEU A 125 0.05 -7.76 -22.29
C LEU A 125 0.18 -7.26 -23.73
N GLY A 126 -0.92 -6.71 -24.27
CA GLY A 126 -0.97 -6.18 -25.63
C GLY A 126 -1.66 -7.09 -26.64
N ASN A 127 -1.99 -8.33 -26.28
CA ASN A 127 -2.88 -9.15 -27.11
C ASN A 127 -4.25 -8.45 -27.23
N LEU A 128 -4.82 -8.52 -28.43
CA LEU A 128 -6.17 -8.03 -28.70
C LEU A 128 -7.15 -9.20 -28.69
N GLY A 129 -8.35 -8.97 -28.20
CA GLY A 129 -9.45 -9.93 -28.33
C GLY A 129 -9.97 -10.03 -29.76
N GLU A 130 -10.92 -10.93 -29.98
CA GLU A 130 -11.51 -11.19 -31.31
C GLU A 130 -12.18 -9.95 -31.92
N SER A 131 -12.71 -9.06 -31.09
CA SER A 131 -13.32 -7.80 -31.49
C SER A 131 -12.35 -6.60 -31.42
N GLY A 132 -11.06 -6.85 -31.18
CA GLY A 132 -10.05 -5.81 -31.10
C GLY A 132 -9.95 -5.12 -29.74
N GLU A 133 -10.65 -5.63 -28.72
CA GLU A 133 -10.59 -5.12 -27.35
C GLU A 133 -9.24 -5.39 -26.70
N ARG A 134 -8.72 -4.40 -25.95
CA ARG A 134 -7.47 -4.50 -25.20
C ARG A 134 -7.66 -5.16 -23.83
N PHE A 135 -8.85 -5.02 -23.25
CA PHE A 135 -9.19 -5.55 -21.95
C PHE A 135 -10.55 -6.23 -22.01
N ILE A 136 -10.66 -7.42 -21.43
CA ILE A 136 -11.94 -8.13 -21.27
C ILE A 136 -12.71 -7.51 -20.09
N ASP A 137 -12.01 -7.14 -19.03
CA ASP A 137 -12.54 -6.46 -17.85
C ASP A 137 -11.48 -5.53 -17.27
N ASN A 138 -11.90 -4.39 -16.74
CA ASN A 138 -11.02 -3.50 -16.00
C ASN A 138 -11.79 -2.81 -14.88
N GLU A 139 -11.10 -2.60 -13.78
CA GLU A 139 -11.68 -1.92 -12.62
C GLU A 139 -10.59 -1.15 -11.87
N ARG A 140 -10.93 0.08 -11.49
CA ARG A 140 -10.16 0.84 -10.52
C ARG A 140 -10.82 0.69 -9.15
N ILE A 141 -10.16 -0.02 -8.26
CA ILE A 141 -10.66 -0.36 -6.93
C ILE A 141 -10.11 0.65 -5.93
N GLU A 142 -11.00 1.33 -5.25
CA GLU A 142 -10.73 2.39 -4.26
C GLU A 142 -11.43 2.06 -2.94
N GLY A 143 -11.16 2.83 -1.89
CA GLY A 143 -11.63 2.62 -0.53
C GLY A 143 -10.47 2.40 0.45
N ASN A 144 -10.77 2.00 1.66
CA ASN A 144 -9.74 1.57 2.62
C ASN A 144 -9.12 0.22 2.21
N ILE A 145 -8.02 -0.15 2.87
CA ILE A 145 -7.28 -1.38 2.51
C ILE A 145 -8.17 -2.62 2.56
N SER A 146 -9.06 -2.75 3.55
CA SER A 146 -9.93 -3.91 3.69
C SER A 146 -10.94 -3.98 2.55
N GLU A 147 -11.58 -2.86 2.21
CA GLU A 147 -12.51 -2.75 1.09
C GLU A 147 -11.84 -3.03 -0.26
N MET A 148 -10.64 -2.47 -0.46
CA MET A 148 -9.86 -2.72 -1.68
C MET A 148 -9.48 -4.20 -1.80
N LEU A 149 -9.10 -4.86 -0.70
CA LEU A 149 -8.77 -6.29 -0.70
C LEU A 149 -9.98 -7.13 -1.07
N ASP A 150 -11.13 -6.88 -0.44
CA ASP A 150 -12.36 -7.62 -0.70
C ASP A 150 -12.82 -7.44 -2.16
N SER A 151 -12.80 -6.21 -2.66
CA SER A 151 -13.16 -5.91 -4.05
C SER A 151 -12.19 -6.54 -5.05
N ALA A 152 -10.88 -6.52 -4.77
CA ALA A 152 -9.89 -7.18 -5.61
C ALA A 152 -10.09 -8.71 -5.65
N LEU A 153 -10.39 -9.32 -4.51
CA LEU A 153 -10.72 -10.75 -4.45
C LEU A 153 -11.99 -11.08 -5.23
N GLN A 154 -13.02 -10.23 -5.17
CA GLN A 154 -14.23 -10.40 -5.96
C GLN A 154 -13.95 -10.26 -7.46
N PHE A 155 -13.13 -9.26 -7.87
CA PHE A 155 -12.70 -9.11 -9.24
C PHE A 155 -11.99 -10.36 -9.76
N VAL A 156 -11.05 -10.90 -9.00
CA VAL A 156 -10.34 -12.14 -9.36
C VAL A 156 -11.31 -13.31 -9.48
N LYS A 157 -12.19 -13.52 -8.48
CA LYS A 157 -13.15 -14.63 -8.47
C LYS A 157 -14.09 -14.60 -9.67
N ARG A 158 -14.62 -13.43 -10.06
CA ARG A 158 -15.55 -13.32 -11.21
C ARG A 158 -14.86 -13.56 -12.55
N ASN A 159 -13.54 -13.32 -12.62
CA ASN A 159 -12.76 -13.47 -13.84
C ASN A 159 -11.96 -14.79 -13.92
N MET A 160 -11.91 -15.56 -12.83
CA MET A 160 -11.29 -16.88 -12.85
C MET A 160 -12.14 -17.88 -13.62
N ARG A 161 -11.51 -18.54 -14.63
CA ARG A 161 -12.11 -19.69 -15.31
C ARG A 161 -11.90 -20.93 -14.45
N THR A 162 -12.95 -21.41 -13.79
CA THR A 162 -12.94 -22.71 -13.10
C THR A 162 -13.11 -23.82 -14.15
N LYS A 163 -12.07 -24.64 -14.36
CA LYS A 163 -12.24 -25.94 -15.03
C LYS A 163 -12.76 -26.94 -14.00
N THR A 164 -14.01 -27.37 -14.17
CA THR A 164 -14.50 -28.57 -13.50
C THR A 164 -13.81 -29.77 -14.14
N ILE A 165 -12.94 -30.44 -13.41
CA ILE A 165 -12.41 -31.76 -13.82
C ILE A 165 -13.50 -32.76 -13.43
N ILE A 166 -14.17 -33.33 -14.42
CA ILE A 166 -15.11 -34.45 -14.29
C ILE A 166 -14.30 -35.74 -14.32
#